data_d4508cbfc8c27f069aa4c4aa62f7603b
#
_entry.id   d4508cbfc8c27f069aa4c4aa62f7603b
#
_cell.length_a   1.000
_cell.length_b   1.000
_cell.length_c   1.000
_cell.angle_alpha   90.00
_cell.angle_beta   90.00
_cell.angle_gamma   90.00
#
_symmetry.space_group_name_H-M   'P 1'
#
loop_
_entity.id
_entity.type
_entity.pdbx_description
1 polymer ?
#
loop_
_entity_poly.entity_id
_entity_poly.type
_entity_poly.pdbx_seq_one_letter_code
_entity_poly.pdbx_strand_id
1 'polypeptide(L)'
;FKSQKVKCFFGNWEAGYRENFEIFVKDVNNNAINSKYIKSNKPDLNGKSNNILLTTDFTLKNFKNVFINNNFFELLMTTFYFTFFGTLGAILLGIFAAQLVNQKFYGRTFMRSILLFPYVGPVVALAYTWTLLLDPNSGTINSLLVNYGVIEKPINLLGQKYLIINILGFELKLRLALTTVIFFEIWRYFPLAFLFILARLQAIPKDLYEAADVDGAGPFRKFFYITLPQITAILSILFMIRFIWNFNKFEDIFLLTGGASGTLTLPISVYQQGFAVSNIGMGSAVSIVIVLLLITFMIIYFKLIGKKANEI
;
A
#
# COMPACT_ATOMS: atom_id res chain seq x y z
N PHE A 1 43.76 19.27 -1.17
CA PHE A 1 42.80 18.19 -0.85
C PHE A 1 43.07 17.01 -1.80
N LYS A 2 43.39 15.84 -1.23
CA LYS A 2 43.63 14.65 -2.00
C LYS A 2 42.29 14.09 -2.50
N SER A 3 42.20 13.75 -3.77
CA SER A 3 41.03 13.03 -4.29
C SER A 3 40.84 11.74 -3.51
N GLN A 4 39.66 11.52 -3.00
CA GLN A 4 39.28 10.23 -2.40
C GLN A 4 38.49 9.41 -3.39
N LYS A 5 38.96 8.19 -3.66
CA LYS A 5 38.19 7.22 -4.42
C LYS A 5 37.12 6.64 -3.52
N VAL A 6 35.85 6.95 -3.81
CA VAL A 6 34.70 6.41 -3.11
C VAL A 6 34.09 5.31 -3.96
N LYS A 7 33.98 4.10 -3.41
CA LYS A 7 33.22 3.01 -4.04
C LYS A 7 31.73 3.24 -3.80
N CYS A 8 31.01 3.59 -4.84
CA CYS A 8 29.56 3.61 -4.83
C CYS A 8 29.03 2.42 -5.61
N PHE A 9 27.73 2.16 -5.46
CA PHE A 9 27.03 1.02 -6.07
C PHE A 9 27.22 0.90 -7.61
N PHE A 10 27.65 1.96 -8.27
CA PHE A 10 27.84 2.05 -9.73
C PHE A 10 29.29 2.17 -10.18
N GLY A 11 30.27 1.94 -9.35
CA GLY A 11 31.69 1.96 -9.73
C GLY A 11 32.61 2.77 -8.81
N ASN A 12 33.87 2.89 -9.21
CA ASN A 12 34.87 3.68 -8.50
C ASN A 12 34.74 5.15 -8.90
N TRP A 13 34.47 6.01 -7.91
CA TRP A 13 34.30 7.43 -8.13
C TRP A 13 35.45 8.17 -7.46
N GLU A 14 35.97 9.18 -8.11
CA GLU A 14 36.85 10.12 -7.44
C GLU A 14 36.01 11.28 -6.90
N ALA A 15 35.72 11.25 -5.60
CA ALA A 15 35.22 12.42 -4.90
C ALA A 15 36.42 13.32 -4.66
N GLY A 16 36.73 14.13 -5.64
CA GLY A 16 37.80 15.09 -5.55
C GLY A 16 37.27 16.51 -5.48
N TYR A 17 38.19 17.42 -5.41
CA TYR A 17 37.97 18.83 -5.55
C TYR A 17 37.15 19.17 -6.81
N ARG A 18 36.55 20.36 -6.80
CA ARG A 18 35.74 20.93 -7.86
C ARG A 18 36.33 20.83 -9.29
N GLU A 19 37.65 20.76 -9.40
CA GLU A 19 38.34 20.60 -10.68
C GLU A 19 38.14 19.19 -11.30
N ASN A 20 37.99 18.16 -10.47
CA ASN A 20 37.76 16.79 -10.92
C ASN A 20 36.30 16.45 -11.12
N PHE A 21 35.39 17.35 -10.79
CA PHE A 21 33.94 17.10 -10.92
C PHE A 21 33.51 16.92 -12.38
N GLU A 22 34.10 17.61 -13.31
CA GLU A 22 33.83 17.42 -14.74
C GLU A 22 34.38 16.07 -15.26
N ILE A 23 35.56 15.65 -14.76
CA ILE A 23 36.15 14.35 -15.09
C ILE A 23 35.32 13.21 -14.48
N PHE A 24 34.89 13.39 -13.25
CA PHE A 24 34.02 12.48 -12.51
C PHE A 24 32.69 12.19 -13.24
N VAL A 25 32.07 13.20 -13.75
CA VAL A 25 30.79 13.08 -14.46
C VAL A 25 30.97 12.51 -15.87
N LYS A 26 32.12 12.74 -16.51
CA LYS A 26 32.46 12.13 -17.81
C LYS A 26 32.70 10.64 -17.72
N ASP A 27 33.34 10.17 -16.64
CA ASP A 27 33.64 8.74 -16.47
C ASP A 27 32.41 7.89 -16.15
N VAL A 28 31.36 8.50 -15.52
CA VAL A 28 30.12 7.81 -15.18
C VAL A 28 29.17 7.71 -16.37
N ASN A 29 29.22 8.69 -17.23
CA ASN A 29 28.33 8.77 -18.38
C ASN A 29 29.13 9.15 -19.63
N ASN A 30 29.60 8.17 -20.37
CA ASN A 30 30.08 8.37 -21.73
C ASN A 30 28.98 8.93 -22.65
N ASN A 31 27.76 9.09 -22.18
CA ASN A 31 26.67 9.71 -22.88
C ASN A 31 25.90 10.68 -21.96
N ALA A 32 26.16 11.96 -22.17
CA ALA A 32 25.19 13.05 -22.02
C ALA A 32 24.41 13.14 -20.72
N ILE A 33 25.05 13.25 -19.59
CA ILE A 33 24.52 14.18 -18.59
C ILE A 33 24.78 15.56 -19.18
N ASN A 34 23.71 16.26 -19.41
CA ASN A 34 23.65 17.57 -20.04
C ASN A 34 24.77 18.46 -19.49
N SER A 35 25.86 18.65 -20.26
CA SER A 35 27.01 19.46 -19.88
C SER A 35 26.60 20.91 -19.48
N LYS A 36 25.41 21.33 -19.86
CA LYS A 36 24.76 22.58 -19.49
C LYS A 36 24.44 22.62 -17.98
N TYR A 37 24.03 21.50 -17.38
CA TYR A 37 23.77 21.39 -15.94
C TYR A 37 25.04 21.48 -15.11
N ILE A 38 26.10 20.86 -15.59
CA ILE A 38 27.40 20.81 -14.88
C ILE A 38 28.08 22.17 -14.91
N LYS A 39 27.99 22.87 -16.05
CA LYS A 39 28.56 24.24 -16.18
C LYS A 39 27.86 25.28 -15.34
N SER A 40 26.54 25.14 -15.10
CA SER A 40 25.77 26.07 -14.26
C SER A 40 26.00 25.86 -12.77
N ASN A 41 26.53 24.70 -12.39
CA ASN A 41 26.72 24.30 -10.99
C ASN A 41 28.19 24.38 -10.52
N LYS A 42 29.14 24.88 -11.36
CA LYS A 42 30.47 25.18 -10.87
C LYS A 42 30.39 26.31 -9.84
N PRO A 43 30.74 26.06 -8.58
CA PRO A 43 30.90 27.14 -7.64
C PRO A 43 32.12 27.97 -8.08
N ASP A 44 31.95 29.27 -8.09
CA ASP A 44 33.02 30.20 -8.38
C ASP A 44 34.19 29.96 -7.43
N LEU A 45 35.43 29.91 -7.97
CA LEU A 45 36.67 29.72 -7.22
C LEU A 45 36.85 30.77 -6.10
N ASN A 46 36.11 31.88 -6.17
CA ASN A 46 36.14 32.96 -5.15
C ASN A 46 35.15 32.73 -3.98
N GLY A 47 34.57 31.53 -3.85
CA GLY A 47 33.70 31.19 -2.72
C GLY A 47 32.31 31.79 -2.79
N LYS A 48 31.95 32.54 -3.83
CA LYS A 48 30.58 32.92 -4.07
C LYS A 48 29.83 31.73 -4.63
N SER A 49 29.07 31.06 -3.80
CA SER A 49 28.05 30.11 -4.19
C SER A 49 27.11 30.80 -5.16
N ASN A 50 27.26 30.61 -6.46
CA ASN A 50 26.17 30.89 -7.35
C ASN A 50 25.03 29.97 -6.91
N ASN A 51 23.97 30.56 -6.39
CA ASN A 51 22.84 29.86 -5.82
C ASN A 51 22.32 28.85 -6.85
N ILE A 52 22.69 27.59 -6.66
CA ILE A 52 22.26 26.42 -7.43
C ILE A 52 20.72 26.28 -7.41
N LEU A 53 20.05 27.06 -6.57
CA LEU A 53 18.62 26.94 -6.31
C LEU A 53 17.70 27.81 -7.15
N LEU A 54 18.21 28.59 -8.11
CA LEU A 54 17.39 29.56 -8.84
C LEU A 54 17.60 29.56 -10.36
N THR A 55 17.73 28.39 -11.00
CA THR A 55 17.27 28.32 -12.39
C THR A 55 15.76 28.03 -12.33
N THR A 56 14.99 29.11 -12.44
CA THR A 56 13.52 29.13 -12.41
C THR A 56 12.88 28.57 -13.68
N ASP A 57 13.49 27.61 -14.32
CA ASP A 57 12.91 26.91 -15.49
C ASP A 57 11.86 25.91 -14.99
N PHE A 58 10.75 26.43 -14.47
CA PHE A 58 9.59 25.62 -14.13
C PHE A 58 9.01 25.00 -15.41
N THR A 59 8.95 23.69 -15.44
CA THR A 59 8.35 22.95 -16.54
C THR A 59 7.28 21.99 -16.07
N LEU A 60 6.14 21.97 -16.74
CA LEU A 60 5.08 20.99 -16.51
C LEU A 60 5.28 19.70 -17.33
N LYS A 61 6.43 19.56 -18.00
CA LYS A 61 6.72 18.40 -18.87
C LYS A 61 6.59 17.06 -18.12
N ASN A 62 7.05 16.98 -16.86
CA ASN A 62 6.94 15.77 -16.07
C ASN A 62 5.49 15.41 -15.77
N PHE A 63 4.63 16.38 -15.44
CA PHE A 63 3.20 16.13 -15.26
C PHE A 63 2.55 15.63 -16.54
N LYS A 64 2.85 16.27 -17.67
CA LYS A 64 2.36 15.81 -18.97
C LYS A 64 2.78 14.36 -19.24
N ASN A 65 4.03 14.02 -18.95
CA ASN A 65 4.56 12.67 -19.13
C ASN A 65 3.88 11.63 -18.20
N VAL A 66 3.48 12.00 -16.98
CA VAL A 66 2.72 11.10 -16.07
C VAL A 66 1.42 10.65 -16.73
N PHE A 67 0.68 11.60 -17.34
CA PHE A 67 -0.63 11.30 -17.93
C PHE A 67 -0.57 10.69 -19.34
N ILE A 68 0.46 11.03 -20.12
CA ILE A 68 0.66 10.48 -21.47
C ILE A 68 1.20 9.05 -21.40
N ASN A 69 1.88 8.67 -20.32
CA ASN A 69 2.40 7.33 -20.17
C ASN A 69 1.22 6.34 -20.17
N ASN A 70 1.15 5.47 -21.17
CA ASN A 70 0.03 4.55 -21.42
C ASN A 70 -0.33 3.67 -20.21
N ASN A 71 0.54 3.61 -19.20
CA ASN A 71 0.34 2.78 -18.01
C ASN A 71 -0.26 3.54 -16.80
N PHE A 72 -0.47 4.87 -16.86
CA PHE A 72 -0.97 5.64 -15.72
C PHE A 72 -2.32 5.15 -15.23
N PHE A 73 -3.24 4.90 -16.14
CA PHE A 73 -4.58 4.40 -15.78
C PHE A 73 -4.53 2.99 -15.16
N GLU A 74 -3.67 2.11 -15.66
CA GLU A 74 -3.47 0.77 -15.08
C GLU A 74 -2.89 0.87 -13.66
N LEU A 75 -1.90 1.76 -13.46
CA LEU A 75 -1.33 2.02 -12.13
C LEU A 75 -2.38 2.57 -11.16
N LEU A 76 -3.16 3.54 -11.61
CA LEU A 76 -4.24 4.16 -10.84
C LEU A 76 -5.26 3.11 -10.42
N MET A 77 -5.74 2.30 -11.36
CA MET A 77 -6.68 1.22 -11.09
C MET A 77 -6.10 0.17 -10.14
N THR A 78 -4.85 -0.23 -10.33
CA THR A 78 -4.18 -1.18 -9.43
C THR A 78 -4.06 -0.61 -8.02
N THR A 79 -3.68 0.66 -7.88
CA THR A 79 -3.62 1.36 -6.59
C THR A 79 -4.99 1.43 -5.95
N PHE A 80 -6.02 1.77 -6.71
CA PHE A 80 -7.40 1.85 -6.22
C PHE A 80 -7.93 0.47 -5.78
N TYR A 81 -7.73 -0.58 -6.57
CA TYR A 81 -8.13 -1.95 -6.21
C TYR A 81 -7.45 -2.40 -4.92
N PHE A 82 -6.13 -2.26 -4.84
CA PHE A 82 -5.38 -2.59 -3.63
C PHE A 82 -5.91 -1.83 -2.41
N THR A 83 -6.05 -0.51 -2.54
CA THR A 83 -6.48 0.36 -1.45
C THR A 83 -7.90 0.06 -0.99
N PHE A 84 -8.84 -0.04 -1.93
CA PHE A 84 -10.26 -0.25 -1.62
C PHE A 84 -10.50 -1.62 -1.00
N PHE A 85 -10.07 -2.69 -1.66
CA PHE A 85 -10.29 -4.05 -1.17
C PHE A 85 -9.48 -4.37 0.08
N GLY A 86 -8.24 -3.88 0.19
CA GLY A 86 -7.42 -4.02 1.39
C GLY A 86 -8.04 -3.31 2.59
N THR A 87 -8.54 -2.09 2.40
CA THR A 87 -9.22 -1.32 3.46
C THR A 87 -10.54 -1.97 3.87
N LEU A 88 -11.40 -2.27 2.90
CA LEU A 88 -12.71 -2.86 3.16
C LEU A 88 -12.57 -4.24 3.81
N GLY A 89 -11.70 -5.09 3.28
CA GLY A 89 -11.45 -6.43 3.81
C GLY A 89 -10.92 -6.41 5.24
N ALA A 90 -9.96 -5.51 5.55
CA ALA A 90 -9.44 -5.37 6.90
C ALA A 90 -10.52 -4.91 7.91
N ILE A 91 -11.41 -4.01 7.50
CA ILE A 91 -12.53 -3.57 8.34
C ILE A 91 -13.55 -4.70 8.53
N LEU A 92 -13.94 -5.40 7.47
CA LEU A 92 -14.89 -6.52 7.56
C LEU A 92 -14.36 -7.65 8.45
N LEU A 93 -13.10 -8.04 8.27
CA LEU A 93 -12.45 -9.04 9.13
C LEU A 93 -12.32 -8.53 10.57
N GLY A 94 -12.07 -7.23 10.76
CA GLY A 94 -12.04 -6.56 12.06
C GLY A 94 -13.39 -6.57 12.76
N ILE A 95 -14.50 -6.33 12.05
CA ILE A 95 -15.87 -6.45 12.58
C ILE A 95 -16.13 -7.88 13.03
N PHE A 96 -15.82 -8.85 12.18
CA PHE A 96 -16.03 -10.27 12.48
C PHE A 96 -15.24 -10.69 13.73
N ALA A 97 -13.95 -10.36 13.79
CA ALA A 97 -13.10 -10.66 14.95
C ALA A 97 -13.60 -9.97 16.23
N ALA A 98 -14.03 -8.68 16.12
CA ALA A 98 -14.55 -7.94 17.26
C ALA A 98 -15.85 -8.53 17.79
N GLN A 99 -16.77 -8.96 16.92
CA GLN A 99 -18.01 -9.62 17.32
C GLN A 99 -17.75 -10.93 18.05
N LEU A 100 -16.85 -11.78 17.54
CA LEU A 100 -16.48 -13.05 18.19
C LEU A 100 -15.91 -12.83 19.58
N VAL A 101 -14.98 -11.90 19.73
CA VAL A 101 -14.24 -11.70 20.99
C VAL A 101 -14.98 -10.75 21.96
N ASN A 102 -16.05 -10.09 21.52
CA ASN A 102 -16.92 -9.32 22.40
C ASN A 102 -17.77 -10.23 23.31
N GLN A 103 -18.03 -11.46 22.89
CA GLN A 103 -18.76 -12.46 23.69
C GLN A 103 -17.94 -12.87 24.92
N LYS A 104 -18.67 -13.30 25.98
CA LYS A 104 -18.04 -13.82 27.20
C LYS A 104 -17.73 -15.31 27.00
N PHE A 105 -16.44 -15.65 26.86
CA PHE A 105 -15.97 -17.04 26.87
C PHE A 105 -14.62 -17.15 27.57
N TYR A 106 -14.29 -18.36 27.98
CA TYR A 106 -12.99 -18.66 28.61
C TYR A 106 -11.85 -18.50 27.61
N GLY A 107 -10.78 -17.75 27.95
CA GLY A 107 -9.64 -17.53 27.06
C GLY A 107 -9.76 -16.33 26.11
N ARG A 108 -10.83 -15.52 26.21
CA ARG A 108 -11.01 -14.35 25.34
C ARG A 108 -9.83 -13.36 25.35
N THR A 109 -9.16 -13.21 26.51
CA THR A 109 -7.98 -12.32 26.64
C THR A 109 -6.82 -12.85 25.81
N PHE A 110 -6.56 -14.16 25.88
CA PHE A 110 -5.56 -14.82 25.06
C PHE A 110 -5.85 -14.71 23.56
N MET A 111 -7.12 -14.93 23.17
CA MET A 111 -7.56 -14.76 21.77
C MET A 111 -7.32 -13.33 21.28
N ARG A 112 -7.58 -12.30 22.11
CA ARG A 112 -7.28 -10.89 21.77
C ARG A 112 -5.80 -10.68 21.47
N SER A 113 -4.91 -11.28 22.29
CA SER A 113 -3.46 -11.16 22.08
C SER A 113 -3.01 -11.83 20.78
N ILE A 114 -3.53 -13.02 20.46
CA ILE A 114 -3.21 -13.72 19.21
C ILE A 114 -3.68 -12.93 17.99
N LEU A 115 -4.88 -12.37 18.04
CA LEU A 115 -5.42 -11.57 16.94
C LEU A 115 -4.60 -10.31 16.66
N LEU A 116 -3.83 -9.81 17.62
CA LEU A 116 -2.96 -8.64 17.44
C LEU A 116 -1.61 -8.97 16.78
N PHE A 117 -1.21 -10.24 16.79
CA PHE A 117 0.11 -10.68 16.31
C PHE A 117 0.45 -10.19 14.88
N PRO A 118 -0.45 -10.27 13.88
CA PRO A 118 -0.12 -9.82 12.53
C PRO A 118 0.26 -8.34 12.43
N TYR A 119 -0.34 -7.51 13.27
CA TYR A 119 -0.11 -6.06 13.27
C TYR A 119 1.19 -5.67 13.97
N VAL A 120 1.54 -6.36 15.06
CA VAL A 120 2.73 -6.04 15.88
C VAL A 120 4.00 -6.61 15.27
N GLY A 121 3.90 -7.66 14.46
CA GLY A 121 5.05 -8.32 13.84
C GLY A 121 5.83 -7.41 12.87
N PRO A 122 7.18 -7.57 12.80
CA PRO A 122 8.01 -6.83 11.85
C PRO A 122 7.59 -7.12 10.41
N VAL A 123 7.33 -6.08 9.62
CA VAL A 123 6.81 -6.23 8.24
C VAL A 123 7.69 -7.11 7.37
N VAL A 124 9.02 -6.92 7.46
CA VAL A 124 9.99 -7.66 6.67
C VAL A 124 9.90 -9.16 6.98
N ALA A 125 9.88 -9.52 8.26
CA ALA A 125 9.79 -10.92 8.69
C ALA A 125 8.47 -11.55 8.22
N LEU A 126 7.35 -10.84 8.38
CA LEU A 126 6.03 -11.33 7.95
C LEU A 126 5.95 -11.50 6.43
N ALA A 127 6.45 -10.53 5.67
CA ALA A 127 6.46 -10.60 4.20
C ALA A 127 7.31 -11.77 3.70
N TYR A 128 8.51 -11.97 4.23
CA TYR A 128 9.34 -13.11 3.85
C TYR A 128 8.74 -14.45 4.27
N THR A 129 8.11 -14.53 5.44
CA THR A 129 7.37 -15.74 5.86
C THR A 129 6.26 -16.07 4.86
N TRP A 130 5.49 -15.08 4.42
CA TRP A 130 4.46 -15.28 3.41
C TRP A 130 5.05 -15.69 2.06
N THR A 131 6.16 -15.08 1.64
CA THR A 131 6.86 -15.46 0.39
C THR A 131 7.29 -16.93 0.44
N LEU A 132 7.84 -17.40 1.57
CA LEU A 132 8.21 -18.80 1.74
C LEU A 132 7.01 -19.75 1.78
N LEU A 133 5.94 -19.38 2.48
CA LEU A 133 4.73 -20.20 2.56
C LEU A 133 4.02 -20.33 1.20
N LEU A 134 4.10 -19.28 0.37
CA LEU A 134 3.42 -19.20 -0.94
C LEU A 134 4.34 -19.63 -2.11
N ASP A 135 5.58 -20.02 -1.85
CA ASP A 135 6.51 -20.47 -2.89
C ASP A 135 5.91 -21.66 -3.67
N PRO A 136 5.92 -21.61 -5.02
CA PRO A 136 5.30 -22.67 -5.81
C PRO A 136 5.97 -24.04 -5.66
N ASN A 137 7.28 -24.08 -5.39
CA ASN A 137 8.05 -25.33 -5.37
C ASN A 137 8.21 -25.94 -3.97
N SER A 138 8.46 -25.08 -2.98
CA SER A 138 8.79 -25.48 -1.60
C SER A 138 7.77 -25.01 -0.57
N GLY A 139 6.78 -24.20 -0.99
CA GLY A 139 5.82 -23.59 -0.07
C GLY A 139 4.79 -24.58 0.47
N THR A 140 4.55 -24.49 1.77
CA THR A 140 3.60 -25.36 2.48
C THR A 140 2.18 -25.24 1.93
N ILE A 141 1.75 -24.04 1.53
CA ILE A 141 0.37 -23.81 1.04
C ILE A 141 0.13 -24.55 -0.27
N ASN A 142 1.03 -24.44 -1.25
CA ASN A 142 0.90 -25.19 -2.50
C ASN A 142 0.92 -26.71 -2.26
N SER A 143 1.82 -27.20 -1.42
CA SER A 143 1.90 -28.62 -1.07
C SER A 143 0.60 -29.12 -0.44
N LEU A 144 -0.02 -28.38 0.48
CA LEU A 144 -1.30 -28.74 1.07
C LEU A 144 -2.42 -28.74 0.05
N LEU A 145 -2.53 -27.70 -0.81
CA LEU A 145 -3.57 -27.61 -1.82
C LEU A 145 -3.51 -28.75 -2.84
N VAL A 146 -2.29 -29.17 -3.26
CA VAL A 146 -2.10 -30.33 -4.15
C VAL A 146 -2.43 -31.62 -3.43
N ASN A 147 -1.95 -31.82 -2.19
CA ASN A 147 -2.19 -33.05 -1.42
C ASN A 147 -3.67 -33.28 -1.10
N TYR A 148 -4.44 -32.21 -0.87
CA TYR A 148 -5.88 -32.30 -0.66
C TYR A 148 -6.69 -32.32 -1.99
N GLY A 149 -6.03 -32.30 -3.14
CA GLY A 149 -6.69 -32.34 -4.45
C GLY A 149 -7.46 -31.06 -4.81
N VAL A 150 -7.18 -29.96 -4.13
CA VAL A 150 -7.81 -28.64 -4.42
C VAL A 150 -7.29 -28.07 -5.73
N ILE A 151 -6.01 -28.29 -6.02
CA ILE A 151 -5.34 -27.90 -7.26
C ILE A 151 -4.55 -29.09 -7.81
N GLU A 152 -4.49 -29.21 -9.13
CA GLU A 152 -3.74 -30.27 -9.78
C GLU A 152 -2.22 -30.03 -9.82
N LYS A 153 -1.82 -28.77 -9.91
CA LYS A 153 -0.42 -28.32 -10.02
C LYS A 153 -0.17 -27.11 -9.14
N PRO A 154 1.05 -26.95 -8.61
CA PRO A 154 1.42 -25.77 -7.84
C PRO A 154 1.19 -24.46 -8.63
N ILE A 155 0.66 -23.44 -7.97
CA ILE A 155 0.35 -22.14 -8.56
C ILE A 155 1.32 -21.10 -8.00
N ASN A 156 1.93 -20.29 -8.88
CA ASN A 156 2.75 -19.18 -8.45
C ASN A 156 1.88 -17.97 -8.04
N LEU A 157 1.46 -17.95 -6.76
CA LEU A 157 0.52 -16.97 -6.22
C LEU A 157 1.03 -15.52 -6.25
N LEU A 158 2.34 -15.30 -6.17
CA LEU A 158 2.96 -13.97 -6.21
C LEU A 158 3.56 -13.61 -7.57
N GLY A 159 3.89 -14.62 -8.39
CA GLY A 159 4.53 -14.42 -9.69
C GLY A 159 3.59 -14.42 -10.89
N GLN A 160 2.34 -14.84 -10.73
CA GLN A 160 1.38 -14.94 -11.84
C GLN A 160 0.39 -13.77 -11.84
N LYS A 161 0.34 -13.02 -12.95
CA LYS A 161 -0.54 -11.84 -13.08
C LYS A 161 -2.03 -12.22 -13.07
N TYR A 162 -2.42 -13.24 -13.82
CA TYR A 162 -3.82 -13.66 -13.95
C TYR A 162 -3.98 -15.16 -13.72
N LEU A 163 -5.03 -15.53 -13.00
CA LEU A 163 -5.58 -16.88 -12.96
C LEU A 163 -6.87 -16.86 -13.78
N ILE A 164 -6.94 -17.73 -14.77
CA ILE A 164 -8.14 -17.91 -15.60
C ILE A 164 -8.93 -19.06 -15.01
N ILE A 165 -10.13 -18.77 -14.52
CA ILE A 165 -11.06 -19.75 -13.97
C ILE A 165 -12.24 -19.85 -14.92
N ASN A 166 -12.46 -21.03 -15.49
CA ASN A 166 -13.61 -21.30 -16.34
C ASN A 166 -14.79 -21.79 -15.47
N ILE A 167 -15.78 -20.93 -15.28
CA ILE A 167 -17.00 -21.27 -14.54
C ILE A 167 -18.17 -21.20 -15.51
N LEU A 168 -18.82 -22.34 -15.74
CA LEU A 168 -20.04 -22.45 -16.61
C LEU A 168 -19.85 -21.80 -17.99
N GLY A 169 -18.64 -21.89 -18.58
CA GLY A 169 -18.35 -21.35 -19.92
C GLY A 169 -17.93 -19.85 -19.93
N PHE A 170 -17.87 -19.20 -18.77
CA PHE A 170 -17.35 -17.84 -18.62
C PHE A 170 -15.89 -17.87 -18.12
N GLU A 171 -15.00 -17.22 -18.85
CA GLU A 171 -13.60 -17.00 -18.41
C GLU A 171 -13.52 -15.85 -17.41
N LEU A 172 -13.36 -16.17 -16.15
CA LEU A 172 -13.12 -15.17 -15.10
C LEU A 172 -11.61 -14.99 -14.92
N LYS A 173 -11.11 -13.79 -15.25
CA LYS A 173 -9.69 -13.42 -15.10
C LYS A 173 -9.46 -12.78 -13.74
N LEU A 174 -8.99 -13.55 -12.77
CA LEU A 174 -8.62 -13.05 -11.44
C LEU A 174 -7.18 -12.52 -11.48
N ARG A 175 -6.95 -11.31 -10.97
CA ARG A 175 -5.59 -10.72 -10.79
C ARG A 175 -4.90 -11.39 -9.59
N LEU A 176 -4.27 -12.55 -9.82
CA LEU A 176 -3.86 -13.46 -8.77
C LEU A 176 -2.85 -12.83 -7.81
N ALA A 177 -1.72 -12.31 -8.31
CA ALA A 177 -0.69 -11.71 -7.46
C ALA A 177 -1.24 -10.51 -6.68
N LEU A 178 -2.05 -9.65 -7.32
CA LEU A 178 -2.66 -8.51 -6.65
C LEU A 178 -3.63 -8.95 -5.54
N THR A 179 -4.45 -9.96 -5.80
CA THR A 179 -5.37 -10.52 -4.80
C THR A 179 -4.61 -11.12 -3.62
N THR A 180 -3.51 -11.83 -3.88
CA THR A 180 -2.66 -12.40 -2.82
C THR A 180 -2.05 -11.31 -1.94
N VAL A 181 -1.56 -10.22 -2.53
CA VAL A 181 -1.03 -9.07 -1.78
C VAL A 181 -2.13 -8.36 -0.98
N ILE A 182 -3.35 -8.25 -1.53
CA ILE A 182 -4.51 -7.72 -0.81
C ILE A 182 -4.86 -8.61 0.41
N PHE A 183 -4.80 -9.94 0.28
CA PHE A 183 -5.01 -10.85 1.41
C PHE A 183 -3.98 -10.65 2.52
N PHE A 184 -2.70 -10.49 2.15
CA PHE A 184 -1.66 -10.15 3.12
C PHE A 184 -1.97 -8.85 3.86
N GLU A 185 -2.36 -7.80 3.13
CA GLU A 185 -2.74 -6.49 3.67
C GLU A 185 -3.93 -6.62 4.64
N ILE A 186 -4.98 -7.35 4.25
CA ILE A 186 -6.16 -7.61 5.08
C ILE A 186 -5.74 -8.31 6.38
N TRP A 187 -5.01 -9.42 6.27
CA TRP A 187 -4.56 -10.20 7.41
C TRP A 187 -3.67 -9.40 8.35
N ARG A 188 -2.78 -8.58 7.81
CA ARG A 188 -1.84 -7.80 8.61
C ARG A 188 -2.51 -6.66 9.37
N TYR A 189 -3.54 -6.04 8.79
CA TYR A 189 -4.10 -4.79 9.31
C TYR A 189 -5.52 -4.89 9.88
N PHE A 190 -6.20 -6.02 9.77
CA PHE A 190 -7.49 -6.18 10.44
C PHE A 190 -7.41 -5.99 11.97
N PRO A 191 -6.29 -6.28 12.66
CA PRO A 191 -6.22 -6.12 14.10
C PRO A 191 -6.40 -4.67 14.57
N LEU A 192 -5.95 -3.70 13.75
CA LEU A 192 -6.19 -2.28 14.03
C LEU A 192 -7.70 -1.98 14.02
N ALA A 193 -8.40 -2.39 12.97
CA ALA A 193 -9.85 -2.22 12.87
C ALA A 193 -10.56 -2.98 14.01
N PHE A 194 -10.13 -4.21 14.30
CA PHE A 194 -10.64 -5.02 15.40
C PHE A 194 -10.59 -4.28 16.76
N LEU A 195 -9.47 -3.64 17.10
CA LEU A 195 -9.34 -2.93 18.38
C LEU A 195 -10.31 -1.76 18.50
N PHE A 196 -10.39 -0.91 17.48
CA PHE A 196 -11.29 0.25 17.50
C PHE A 196 -12.77 -0.17 17.53
N ILE A 197 -13.12 -1.19 16.75
CA ILE A 197 -14.49 -1.70 16.69
C ILE A 197 -14.85 -2.37 18.02
N LEU A 198 -13.95 -3.19 18.60
CA LEU A 198 -14.18 -3.84 19.89
C LEU A 198 -14.38 -2.82 21.00
N ALA A 199 -13.57 -1.77 21.05
CA ALA A 199 -13.74 -0.69 22.04
C ALA A 199 -15.12 -0.04 21.93
N ARG A 200 -15.58 0.22 20.68
CA ARG A 200 -16.93 0.78 20.48
C ARG A 200 -18.04 -0.18 20.84
N LEU A 201 -17.91 -1.48 20.49
CA LEU A 201 -18.89 -2.51 20.87
C LEU A 201 -19.08 -2.61 22.38
N GLN A 202 -17.97 -2.48 23.15
CA GLN A 202 -18.03 -2.51 24.62
C GLN A 202 -18.68 -1.27 25.24
N ALA A 203 -18.76 -0.16 24.48
CA ALA A 203 -19.41 1.07 24.92
C ALA A 203 -20.92 1.11 24.62
N ILE A 204 -21.45 0.13 23.89
CA ILE A 204 -22.90 0.05 23.62
C ILE A 204 -23.63 -0.40 24.89
N PRO A 205 -24.67 0.32 25.36
CA PRO A 205 -25.47 -0.07 26.51
C PRO A 205 -26.09 -1.46 26.32
N LYS A 206 -26.00 -2.31 27.35
CA LYS A 206 -26.55 -3.68 27.28
C LYS A 206 -28.06 -3.69 27.22
N ASP A 207 -28.70 -2.70 27.83
CA ASP A 207 -30.15 -2.56 27.89
C ASP A 207 -30.78 -2.58 26.49
N LEU A 208 -30.07 -2.05 25.47
CA LEU A 208 -30.53 -2.11 24.09
C LEU A 208 -30.63 -3.55 23.55
N TYR A 209 -29.70 -4.41 23.96
CA TYR A 209 -29.71 -5.81 23.55
C TYR A 209 -30.73 -6.61 24.34
N GLU A 210 -30.87 -6.31 25.65
CA GLU A 210 -31.86 -6.94 26.53
C GLU A 210 -33.30 -6.62 26.10
N ALA A 211 -33.57 -5.36 25.76
CA ALA A 211 -34.86 -4.96 25.18
C ALA A 211 -35.15 -5.72 23.89
N ALA A 212 -34.17 -5.81 23.00
CA ALA A 212 -34.31 -6.56 21.74
C ALA A 212 -34.51 -8.08 21.96
N ASP A 213 -33.96 -8.64 23.07
CA ASP A 213 -34.22 -10.02 23.43
C ASP A 213 -35.66 -10.24 23.87
N VAL A 214 -36.24 -9.30 24.62
CA VAL A 214 -37.67 -9.33 25.00
C VAL A 214 -38.57 -9.26 23.78
N ASP A 215 -38.19 -8.44 22.77
CA ASP A 215 -38.90 -8.34 21.47
C ASP A 215 -38.67 -9.54 20.54
N GLY A 216 -37.89 -10.57 20.96
CA GLY A 216 -37.62 -11.76 20.18
C GLY A 216 -36.69 -11.53 18.98
N ALA A 217 -35.85 -10.47 19.01
CA ALA A 217 -34.93 -10.18 17.93
C ALA A 217 -33.76 -11.18 17.87
N GLY A 218 -33.61 -11.90 16.78
CA GLY A 218 -32.50 -12.80 16.52
C GLY A 218 -31.16 -12.07 16.33
N PRO A 219 -29.99 -12.78 16.35
CA PRO A 219 -28.67 -12.19 16.33
C PRO A 219 -28.40 -11.31 15.10
N PHE A 220 -28.86 -11.70 13.92
CA PHE A 220 -28.74 -10.89 12.70
C PHE A 220 -29.52 -9.58 12.81
N ARG A 221 -30.75 -9.61 13.35
CA ARG A 221 -31.55 -8.43 13.54
C ARG A 221 -30.89 -7.47 14.53
N LYS A 222 -30.38 -7.94 15.66
CA LYS A 222 -29.58 -7.14 16.60
C LYS A 222 -28.34 -6.54 15.97
N PHE A 223 -27.62 -7.31 15.13
CA PHE A 223 -26.44 -6.79 14.42
C PHE A 223 -26.80 -5.62 13.50
N PHE A 224 -27.78 -5.77 12.62
CA PHE A 224 -28.10 -4.74 11.62
C PHE A 224 -28.82 -3.53 12.19
N TYR A 225 -29.67 -3.70 13.21
CA TYR A 225 -30.51 -2.61 13.73
C TYR A 225 -29.95 -1.95 14.99
N ILE A 226 -29.08 -2.62 15.77
CA ILE A 226 -28.48 -2.05 16.98
C ILE A 226 -26.98 -1.84 16.78
N THR A 227 -26.25 -2.92 16.50
CA THR A 227 -24.79 -2.90 16.50
C THR A 227 -24.24 -2.04 15.36
N LEU A 228 -24.64 -2.33 14.12
CA LEU A 228 -24.08 -1.67 12.94
C LEU A 228 -24.33 -0.14 12.93
N PRO A 229 -25.52 0.38 13.25
CA PRO A 229 -25.73 1.82 13.36
C PRO A 229 -24.81 2.48 14.42
N GLN A 230 -24.64 1.84 15.57
CA GLN A 230 -23.82 2.34 16.68
C GLN A 230 -22.32 2.40 16.35
N ILE A 231 -21.82 1.51 15.50
CA ILE A 231 -20.39 1.49 15.10
C ILE A 231 -20.14 2.25 13.80
N THR A 232 -21.15 2.71 13.07
CA THR A 232 -21.00 3.33 11.74
C THR A 232 -20.07 4.54 11.78
N ALA A 233 -20.14 5.37 12.79
CA ALA A 233 -19.25 6.54 12.92
C ALA A 233 -17.77 6.12 12.98
N ILE A 234 -17.43 5.11 13.80
CA ILE A 234 -16.06 4.63 13.90
C ILE A 234 -15.62 3.92 12.62
N LEU A 235 -16.53 3.16 11.96
CA LEU A 235 -16.23 2.52 10.67
C LEU A 235 -15.90 3.55 9.59
N SER A 236 -16.62 4.68 9.57
CA SER A 236 -16.34 5.76 8.62
C SER A 236 -14.97 6.38 8.85
N ILE A 237 -14.61 6.66 10.09
CA ILE A 237 -13.27 7.20 10.43
C ILE A 237 -12.17 6.18 10.07
N LEU A 238 -12.35 4.91 10.44
CA LEU A 238 -11.41 3.84 10.12
C LEU A 238 -11.22 3.67 8.62
N PHE A 239 -12.32 3.70 7.85
CA PHE A 239 -12.25 3.58 6.39
C PHE A 239 -11.43 4.72 5.79
N MET A 240 -11.67 5.97 6.21
CA MET A 240 -10.94 7.12 5.70
C MET A 240 -9.43 7.02 6.01
N ILE A 241 -9.07 6.77 7.28
CA ILE A 241 -7.67 6.68 7.70
C ILE A 241 -6.96 5.53 6.97
N ARG A 242 -7.60 4.35 6.94
CA ARG A 242 -7.03 3.17 6.28
C ARG A 242 -6.90 3.36 4.77
N PHE A 243 -7.88 4.02 4.15
CA PHE A 243 -7.82 4.31 2.72
C PHE A 243 -6.63 5.21 2.38
N ILE A 244 -6.41 6.30 3.16
CA ILE A 244 -5.26 7.20 2.97
C ILE A 244 -3.94 6.44 3.15
N TRP A 245 -3.81 5.62 4.18
CA TRP A 245 -2.59 4.84 4.44
C TRP A 245 -2.34 3.80 3.36
N ASN A 246 -3.37 3.07 2.94
CA ASN A 246 -3.23 2.05 1.90
C ASN A 246 -2.94 2.66 0.52
N PHE A 247 -3.49 3.83 0.22
CA PHE A 247 -3.21 4.51 -1.05
C PHE A 247 -1.73 4.91 -1.19
N ASN A 248 -1.07 5.21 -0.07
CA ASN A 248 0.36 5.51 0.00
C ASN A 248 1.23 4.27 0.31
N LYS A 249 0.65 3.08 0.31
CA LYS A 249 1.34 1.87 0.74
C LYS A 249 2.43 1.46 -0.24
N PHE A 250 3.65 1.30 0.30
CA PHE A 250 4.83 0.87 -0.44
C PHE A 250 5.36 -0.48 0.05
N GLU A 251 5.60 -0.59 1.35
CA GLU A 251 6.40 -1.66 1.96
C GLU A 251 5.89 -3.06 1.64
N ASP A 252 4.61 -3.34 1.89
CA ASP A 252 4.02 -4.67 1.80
C ASP A 252 4.05 -5.19 0.36
N ILE A 253 3.71 -4.32 -0.61
CA ILE A 253 3.73 -4.69 -2.02
C ILE A 253 5.16 -4.87 -2.52
N PHE A 254 6.06 -3.96 -2.10
CA PHE A 254 7.46 -4.02 -2.52
C PHE A 254 8.16 -5.28 -1.99
N LEU A 255 7.93 -5.64 -0.73
CA LEU A 255 8.55 -6.83 -0.12
C LEU A 255 8.03 -8.14 -0.69
N LEU A 256 6.74 -8.21 -1.09
CA LEU A 256 6.15 -9.44 -1.62
C LEU A 256 6.41 -9.65 -3.12
N THR A 257 6.33 -8.58 -3.92
CA THR A 257 6.35 -8.71 -5.39
C THR A 257 7.26 -7.72 -6.09
N GLY A 258 7.79 -6.70 -5.39
CA GLY A 258 8.55 -5.60 -6.02
C GLY A 258 7.73 -4.75 -7.00
N GLY A 259 6.40 -4.91 -7.03
CA GLY A 259 5.52 -4.31 -8.04
C GLY A 259 5.42 -5.12 -9.34
N ALA A 260 5.99 -6.34 -9.39
CA ALA A 260 5.88 -7.24 -10.53
C ALA A 260 4.48 -7.88 -10.63
N SER A 261 4.24 -8.64 -11.68
CA SER A 261 3.03 -9.48 -11.87
C SER A 261 1.71 -8.71 -11.75
N GLY A 262 1.70 -7.42 -12.16
CA GLY A 262 0.51 -6.58 -12.16
C GLY A 262 0.13 -6.02 -10.79
N THR A 263 1.09 -5.94 -9.86
CA THR A 263 0.94 -5.32 -8.54
C THR A 263 1.59 -3.93 -8.45
N LEU A 264 2.02 -3.37 -9.58
CA LEU A 264 2.62 -2.04 -9.64
C LEU A 264 1.60 -0.97 -9.26
N THR A 265 1.88 -0.24 -8.18
CA THR A 265 1.06 0.86 -7.66
C THR A 265 1.75 2.21 -7.86
N LEU A 266 1.01 3.31 -7.68
CA LEU A 266 1.58 4.66 -7.78
C LEU A 266 2.76 4.88 -6.83
N PRO A 267 2.72 4.51 -5.52
CA PRO A 267 3.89 4.66 -4.64
C PRO A 267 5.11 3.85 -5.08
N ILE A 268 4.93 2.65 -5.62
CA ILE A 268 6.05 1.86 -6.15
C ILE A 268 6.61 2.52 -7.42
N SER A 269 5.75 3.07 -8.27
CA SER A 269 6.19 3.83 -9.44
C SER A 269 7.00 5.07 -9.08
N VAL A 270 6.63 5.80 -8.00
CA VAL A 270 7.45 6.90 -7.45
C VAL A 270 8.85 6.41 -7.10
N TYR A 271 8.94 5.30 -6.38
CA TYR A 271 10.22 4.71 -6.01
C TYR A 271 11.04 4.29 -7.24
N GLN A 272 10.43 3.61 -8.20
CA GLN A 272 11.12 3.16 -9.42
C GLN A 272 11.61 4.36 -10.25
N GLN A 273 10.80 5.40 -10.43
CA GLN A 273 11.21 6.59 -11.19
C GLN A 273 12.28 7.39 -10.45
N GLY A 274 12.09 7.63 -9.14
CA GLY A 274 12.98 8.47 -8.36
C GLY A 274 14.35 7.84 -8.08
N PHE A 275 14.36 6.54 -7.76
CA PHE A 275 15.56 5.86 -7.28
C PHE A 275 16.12 4.85 -8.28
N ALA A 276 15.31 3.99 -8.90
CA ALA A 276 15.82 2.98 -9.82
C ALA A 276 16.22 3.59 -11.18
N VAL A 277 15.45 4.57 -11.67
CA VAL A 277 15.73 5.28 -12.94
C VAL A 277 16.44 6.60 -12.73
N SER A 278 16.61 7.03 -11.46
CA SER A 278 17.22 8.32 -11.08
C SER A 278 16.54 9.55 -11.69
N ASN A 279 15.24 9.43 -12.02
CA ASN A 279 14.41 10.52 -12.54
C ASN A 279 13.59 11.15 -11.42
N ILE A 280 14.26 11.94 -10.57
CA ILE A 280 13.64 12.58 -9.40
C ILE A 280 12.46 13.47 -9.81
N GLY A 281 12.57 14.20 -10.92
CA GLY A 281 11.51 15.08 -11.40
C GLY A 281 10.23 14.33 -11.75
N MET A 282 10.34 13.15 -12.36
CA MET A 282 9.19 12.28 -12.67
C MET A 282 8.60 11.68 -11.40
N GLY A 283 9.44 11.16 -10.49
CA GLY A 283 9.00 10.64 -9.19
C GLY A 283 8.23 11.70 -8.39
N SER A 284 8.76 12.94 -8.32
CA SER A 284 8.09 14.06 -7.65
C SER A 284 6.74 14.42 -8.30
N ALA A 285 6.66 14.39 -9.65
CA ALA A 285 5.41 14.67 -10.35
C ALA A 285 4.34 13.61 -10.01
N VAL A 286 4.68 12.31 -9.99
CA VAL A 286 3.76 11.25 -9.57
C VAL A 286 3.33 11.43 -8.11
N SER A 287 4.25 11.81 -7.21
CA SER A 287 3.94 12.07 -5.80
C SER A 287 2.92 13.21 -5.62
N ILE A 288 3.06 14.29 -6.37
CA ILE A 288 2.09 15.40 -6.36
C ILE A 288 0.72 14.93 -6.85
N VAL A 289 0.68 14.11 -7.91
CA VAL A 289 -0.57 13.52 -8.41
C VAL A 289 -1.24 12.66 -7.34
N ILE A 290 -0.48 11.83 -6.60
CA ILE A 290 -1.00 11.04 -5.47
C ILE A 290 -1.67 11.95 -4.43
N VAL A 291 -1.01 13.03 -4.03
CA VAL A 291 -1.54 13.99 -3.04
C VAL A 291 -2.84 14.63 -3.55
N LEU A 292 -2.88 15.07 -4.79
CA LEU A 292 -4.08 15.67 -5.39
C LEU A 292 -5.25 14.67 -5.46
N LEU A 293 -4.98 13.41 -5.80
CA LEU A 293 -5.99 12.34 -5.79
C LEU A 293 -6.54 12.10 -4.38
N LEU A 294 -5.67 12.06 -3.36
CA LEU A 294 -6.09 11.89 -1.97
C LEU A 294 -6.89 13.08 -1.44
N ILE A 295 -6.49 14.31 -1.76
CA ILE A 295 -7.26 15.51 -1.40
C ILE A 295 -8.67 15.44 -2.04
N THR A 296 -8.72 15.10 -3.32
CA THR A 296 -9.99 14.96 -4.05
C THR A 296 -10.87 13.89 -3.40
N PHE A 297 -10.28 12.73 -3.07
CA PHE A 297 -10.99 11.67 -2.35
C PHE A 297 -11.52 12.15 -1.00
N MET A 298 -10.71 12.84 -0.20
CA MET A 298 -11.13 13.36 1.11
C MET A 298 -12.30 14.34 0.98
N ILE A 299 -12.25 15.27 0.03
CA ILE A 299 -13.33 16.24 -0.20
C ILE A 299 -14.64 15.52 -0.55
N ILE A 300 -14.57 14.53 -1.47
CA ILE A 300 -15.75 13.73 -1.86
C ILE A 300 -16.28 12.94 -0.65
N TYR A 301 -15.38 12.30 0.09
CA TYR A 301 -15.75 11.50 1.26
C TYR A 301 -16.47 12.31 2.34
N PHE A 302 -15.93 13.48 2.71
CA PHE A 302 -16.56 14.36 3.69
C PHE A 302 -17.89 14.94 3.20
N LYS A 303 -18.03 15.24 1.92
CA LYS A 303 -19.34 15.67 1.36
C LYS A 303 -20.40 14.57 1.45
N LEU A 304 -20.04 13.31 1.19
CA LEU A 304 -20.96 12.18 1.24
C LEU A 304 -21.39 11.85 2.68
N ILE A 305 -20.44 11.86 3.63
CA ILE A 305 -20.72 11.55 5.04
C ILE A 305 -21.41 12.72 5.73
N GLY A 306 -20.97 13.97 5.49
CA GLY A 306 -21.58 15.15 6.08
C GLY A 306 -23.05 15.32 5.69
N LYS A 307 -23.42 14.96 4.46
CA LYS A 307 -24.83 14.95 4.03
C LYS A 307 -25.68 13.96 4.84
N LYS A 308 -25.11 12.78 5.14
CA LYS A 308 -25.80 11.73 5.91
C LYS A 308 -25.90 12.05 7.41
N ALA A 309 -24.97 12.83 7.96
CA ALA A 309 -25.02 13.28 9.35
C ALA A 309 -26.03 14.39 9.60
N ASN A 310 -26.43 15.15 8.58
CA ASN A 310 -27.46 16.19 8.68
C ASN A 310 -28.88 15.64 8.46
N GLU A 311 -29.01 14.37 8.07
CA GLU A 311 -30.30 13.68 7.85
C GLU A 311 -30.72 12.80 9.06
N ILE A 312 -29.88 12.72 10.11
CA ILE A 312 -30.12 12.03 11.38
C ILE A 312 -30.25 13.05 12.49
#